data_773dbbe214d2c0906c16ee6cf593d617
#
_entry.id   773dbbe214d2c0906c16ee6cf593d617
#
_cell.length_a   1.000
_cell.length_b   1.000
_cell.length_c   1.000
_cell.angle_alpha   90.00
_cell.angle_beta   90.00
_cell.angle_gamma   90.00
#
_symmetry.space_group_name_H-M   'P 1'
#
loop_
_entity.id
_entity.type
_entity.pdbx_description
1 polymer ?
#
loop_
_entity_poly.entity_id
_entity_poly.type
_entity_poly.pdbx_seq_one_letter_code
_entity_poly.pdbx_strand_id
1 'polypeptide(L)'
;MSVKAIVGANWGDEGKGKITDVLAQDADIVVRYQGGANAGHTIINHYGRFALHLLPSGVFSERTTNVIGNGVAFHIPSFLKELADIEAKGVPAPKVLVSDRVQLLMPYHILQDSYEEARLAGKAFGSTKSGIAPFYSDKYAKIGIQAAELFDEAALREKVENICTIKNALFVHLYHQEPLNADEIMQTLAEYREAIAPYLADTG
;
A
#
# COMPACT_ATOMS: atom_id res chain seq x y z
N MET A 1 24.65 -13.07 -10.58
CA MET A 1 23.54 -12.32 -9.97
C MET A 1 23.18 -13.01 -8.65
N SER A 2 23.19 -12.33 -7.51
CA SER A 2 22.81 -12.93 -6.23
C SER A 2 21.48 -12.34 -5.78
N VAL A 3 20.57 -13.17 -5.29
CA VAL A 3 19.29 -12.75 -4.71
C VAL A 3 19.35 -12.96 -3.20
N LYS A 4 18.99 -11.94 -2.42
CA LYS A 4 18.93 -12.00 -0.96
C LYS A 4 17.50 -11.72 -0.52
N ALA A 5 16.91 -12.59 0.31
CA ALA A 5 15.62 -12.39 0.93
C ALA A 5 15.79 -12.03 2.40
N ILE A 6 15.17 -10.93 2.84
CA ILE A 6 15.15 -10.51 4.24
C ILE A 6 13.76 -10.81 4.79
N VAL A 7 13.70 -11.77 5.69
CA VAL A 7 12.46 -12.23 6.31
C VAL A 7 12.53 -12.07 7.83
N GLY A 8 11.40 -11.75 8.45
CA GLY A 8 11.28 -11.73 9.90
C GLY A 8 10.89 -13.11 10.42
N ALA A 9 11.55 -13.55 11.48
CA ALA A 9 11.28 -14.84 12.10
C ALA A 9 10.38 -14.73 13.34
N ASN A 10 9.93 -13.53 13.71
CA ASN A 10 9.20 -13.28 14.95
C ASN A 10 8.05 -12.24 14.74
N TRP A 11 7.88 -11.29 15.62
CA TRP A 11 6.68 -10.46 15.77
C TRP A 11 6.61 -9.19 14.91
N GLY A 12 7.59 -8.95 14.06
CA GLY A 12 7.58 -7.79 13.14
C GLY A 12 8.61 -6.70 13.44
N ASP A 13 9.11 -6.63 14.65
CA ASP A 13 10.04 -5.58 15.13
C ASP A 13 11.53 -5.99 15.08
N GLU A 14 11.88 -6.94 14.23
CA GLU A 14 13.23 -7.49 14.14
C GLU A 14 14.26 -6.55 13.50
N GLY A 15 13.83 -5.39 13.01
CA GLY A 15 14.70 -4.43 12.37
C GLY A 15 15.01 -4.73 10.90
N LYS A 16 14.12 -5.45 10.20
CA LYS A 16 14.26 -5.76 8.76
C LYS A 16 14.58 -4.54 7.91
N GLY A 17 13.92 -3.40 8.16
CA GLY A 17 14.16 -2.16 7.43
C GLY A 17 15.60 -1.67 7.51
N LYS A 18 16.23 -1.75 8.68
CA LYS A 18 17.65 -1.38 8.87
C LYS A 18 18.61 -2.30 8.11
N ILE A 19 18.34 -3.60 8.14
CA ILE A 19 19.15 -4.57 7.40
C ILE A 19 19.00 -4.37 5.90
N THR A 20 17.76 -4.10 5.44
CA THR A 20 17.49 -3.81 4.03
C THR A 20 18.20 -2.53 3.59
N ASP A 21 18.21 -1.48 4.40
CA ASP A 21 18.89 -0.22 4.09
C ASP A 21 20.41 -0.43 3.89
N VAL A 22 21.06 -1.18 4.79
CA VAL A 22 22.48 -1.52 4.66
C VAL A 22 22.76 -2.32 3.39
N LEU A 23 21.95 -3.34 3.10
CA LEU A 23 22.15 -4.20 1.94
C LEU A 23 21.74 -3.55 0.61
N ALA A 24 20.88 -2.56 0.65
CA ALA A 24 20.41 -1.82 -0.52
C ALA A 24 21.51 -1.00 -1.20
N GLN A 25 22.55 -0.60 -0.44
CA GLN A 25 23.66 0.17 -0.98
C GLN A 25 24.44 -0.56 -2.08
N ASP A 26 24.45 -1.91 -2.03
CA ASP A 26 25.11 -2.77 -3.00
C ASP A 26 24.13 -3.51 -3.93
N ALA A 27 22.85 -3.16 -3.88
CA ALA A 27 21.80 -3.81 -4.66
C ALA A 27 21.39 -3.00 -5.89
N ASP A 28 21.29 -3.65 -7.04
CA ASP A 28 20.74 -3.03 -8.26
C ASP A 28 19.22 -2.87 -8.17
N ILE A 29 18.55 -3.81 -7.47
CA ILE A 29 17.09 -3.81 -7.31
C ILE A 29 16.74 -4.13 -5.86
N VAL A 30 15.83 -3.34 -5.27
CA VAL A 30 15.23 -3.59 -3.96
C VAL A 30 13.74 -3.77 -4.12
N VAL A 31 13.21 -4.91 -3.71
CA VAL A 31 11.79 -5.26 -3.85
C VAL A 31 11.11 -5.29 -2.49
N ARG A 32 10.07 -4.48 -2.34
CA ARG A 32 9.09 -4.67 -1.28
C ARG A 32 8.00 -5.60 -1.81
N TYR A 33 7.98 -6.83 -1.34
CA TYR A 33 7.11 -7.86 -1.91
C TYR A 33 5.76 -8.00 -1.21
N GLN A 34 5.61 -7.49 0.04
CA GLN A 34 4.35 -7.57 0.80
C GLN A 34 4.29 -6.54 1.93
N GLY A 35 3.18 -6.53 2.68
CA GLY A 35 2.91 -5.61 3.78
C GLY A 35 2.28 -4.30 3.28
N GLY A 36 2.09 -3.34 4.17
CA GLY A 36 1.47 -2.05 3.86
C GLY A 36 2.08 -0.92 4.68
N ALA A 37 1.40 0.21 4.72
CA ALA A 37 1.85 1.41 5.42
C ALA A 37 1.59 1.41 6.94
N ASN A 38 1.11 0.30 7.51
CA ASN A 38 0.74 0.17 8.92
C ASN A 38 1.93 0.16 9.89
N ALA A 39 3.12 -0.22 9.43
CA ALA A 39 4.34 -0.22 10.23
C ALA A 39 5.44 0.54 9.49
N GLY A 40 6.12 1.42 10.21
CA GLY A 40 7.24 2.20 9.67
C GLY A 40 8.59 1.70 10.18
N HIS A 41 9.64 1.99 9.42
CA HIS A 41 11.01 1.80 9.86
C HIS A 41 11.79 3.11 9.72
N THR A 42 12.64 3.38 10.70
CA THR A 42 13.46 4.60 10.70
C THR A 42 14.80 4.33 10.03
N ILE A 43 15.13 5.16 9.04
CA ILE A 43 16.43 5.23 8.39
C ILE A 43 17.09 6.55 8.77
N ILE A 44 18.38 6.52 9.07
CA ILE A 44 19.22 7.70 9.34
C ILE A 44 20.40 7.63 8.40
N ASN A 45 20.53 8.64 7.53
CA ASN A 45 21.61 8.77 6.57
C ASN A 45 22.07 10.23 6.44
N HIS A 46 22.92 10.54 5.46
CA HIS A 46 23.43 11.90 5.23
C HIS A 46 22.38 12.93 4.81
N TYR A 47 21.21 12.50 4.32
CA TYR A 47 20.05 13.38 4.05
C TYR A 47 19.23 13.68 5.32
N GLY A 48 19.42 12.93 6.41
CA GLY A 48 18.72 13.11 7.65
C GLY A 48 18.02 11.86 8.17
N ARG A 49 16.94 12.09 8.95
CA ARG A 49 16.11 11.02 9.52
C ARG A 49 14.81 10.90 8.76
N PHE A 50 14.46 9.67 8.37
CA PHE A 50 13.25 9.32 7.62
C PHE A 50 12.51 8.18 8.31
N ALA A 51 11.19 8.26 8.31
CA ALA A 51 10.31 7.14 8.66
C ALA A 51 9.63 6.67 7.37
N LEU A 52 10.06 5.55 6.82
CA LEU A 52 9.44 4.94 5.65
C LEU A 52 8.41 3.92 6.08
N HIS A 53 7.24 3.97 5.47
CA HIS A 53 6.14 3.05 5.71
C HIS A 53 5.85 2.16 4.49
N LEU A 54 5.92 2.72 3.29
CA LEU A 54 5.57 2.04 2.04
C LEU A 54 6.74 1.94 1.07
N LEU A 55 7.57 2.95 0.97
CA LEU A 55 8.73 2.95 0.07
C LEU A 55 9.77 1.88 0.49
N PRO A 56 10.38 1.19 -0.48
CA PRO A 56 11.56 0.34 -0.22
C PRO A 56 12.74 1.16 0.28
N SER A 57 13.62 0.57 1.10
CA SER A 57 14.78 1.27 1.67
C SER A 57 15.84 1.69 0.64
N GLY A 58 15.78 1.15 -0.58
CA GLY A 58 16.70 1.51 -1.67
C GLY A 58 16.49 2.90 -2.28
N VAL A 59 15.44 3.63 -1.86
CA VAL A 59 15.11 4.96 -2.41
C VAL A 59 16.17 6.05 -2.15
N PHE A 60 17.12 5.80 -1.29
CA PHE A 60 18.23 6.71 -1.01
C PHE A 60 19.47 6.49 -1.92
N SER A 61 19.41 5.48 -2.80
CA SER A 61 20.49 5.15 -3.75
C SER A 61 20.04 5.45 -5.16
N GLU A 62 20.76 6.33 -5.86
CA GLU A 62 20.46 6.70 -7.25
C GLU A 62 20.61 5.51 -8.23
N ARG A 63 21.44 4.52 -7.88
CA ARG A 63 21.67 3.33 -8.73
C ARG A 63 20.57 2.28 -8.60
N THR A 64 19.86 2.28 -7.49
CA THR A 64 18.94 1.22 -7.12
C THR A 64 17.57 1.44 -7.75
N THR A 65 17.05 0.44 -8.43
CA THR A 65 15.64 0.39 -8.84
C THR A 65 14.81 -0.18 -7.69
N ASN A 66 13.82 0.58 -7.25
CA ASN A 66 12.94 0.20 -6.16
C ASN A 66 11.64 -0.36 -6.74
N VAL A 67 11.22 -1.53 -6.29
CA VAL A 67 10.01 -2.19 -6.80
C VAL A 67 9.01 -2.38 -5.68
N ILE A 68 7.78 -1.93 -5.89
CA ILE A 68 6.62 -2.26 -5.08
C ILE A 68 5.91 -3.43 -5.77
N GLY A 69 6.03 -4.61 -5.17
CA GLY A 69 5.53 -5.86 -5.72
C GLY A 69 4.03 -6.10 -5.46
N ASN A 70 3.48 -7.07 -6.14
CA ASN A 70 2.04 -7.41 -6.15
C ASN A 70 1.47 -7.88 -4.80
N GLY A 71 2.31 -8.21 -3.82
CA GLY A 71 1.87 -8.60 -2.47
C GLY A 71 1.62 -7.41 -1.54
N VAL A 72 2.01 -6.19 -1.92
CA VAL A 72 1.89 -5.00 -1.08
C VAL A 72 0.45 -4.51 -1.01
N ALA A 73 0.00 -4.09 0.18
CA ALA A 73 -1.22 -3.30 0.35
C ALA A 73 -0.91 -1.85 -0.04
N PHE A 74 -1.19 -1.51 -1.30
CA PHE A 74 -0.72 -0.27 -1.90
C PHE A 74 -1.68 0.89 -1.65
N HIS A 75 -1.33 1.75 -0.70
CA HIS A 75 -2.07 2.98 -0.39
C HIS A 75 -1.45 4.16 -1.13
N ILE A 76 -2.07 4.58 -2.23
CA ILE A 76 -1.55 5.62 -3.13
C ILE A 76 -1.27 6.94 -2.41
N PRO A 77 -2.17 7.49 -1.56
CA PRO A 77 -1.87 8.72 -0.84
C PRO A 77 -0.63 8.64 0.05
N SER A 78 -0.40 7.51 0.72
CA SER A 78 0.82 7.31 1.53
C SER A 78 2.06 7.23 0.66
N PHE A 79 1.99 6.56 -0.49
CA PHE A 79 3.10 6.46 -1.44
C PHE A 79 3.54 7.83 -1.95
N LEU A 80 2.59 8.63 -2.43
CA LEU A 80 2.87 9.97 -2.96
C LEU A 80 3.40 10.90 -1.86
N LYS A 81 2.83 10.82 -0.67
CA LYS A 81 3.30 11.60 0.47
C LYS A 81 4.75 11.25 0.85
N GLU A 82 5.09 9.97 0.93
CA GLU A 82 6.46 9.56 1.25
C GLU A 82 7.46 10.00 0.18
N LEU A 83 7.11 9.95 -1.11
CA LEU A 83 7.95 10.48 -2.19
C LEU A 83 8.20 11.98 -2.01
N ALA A 84 7.14 12.76 -1.79
CA ALA A 84 7.27 14.19 -1.56
C ALA A 84 8.09 14.50 -0.30
N ASP A 85 7.92 13.74 0.78
CA ASP A 85 8.64 13.92 2.04
C ASP A 85 10.16 13.67 1.90
N ILE A 86 10.58 12.69 1.08
CA ILE A 86 12.01 12.44 0.83
C ILE A 86 12.62 13.48 -0.12
N GLU A 87 11.90 13.86 -1.17
CA GLU A 87 12.33 14.91 -2.12
C GLU A 87 12.47 16.28 -1.43
N ALA A 88 11.53 16.63 -0.54
CA ALA A 88 11.60 17.87 0.24
C ALA A 88 12.85 17.97 1.15
N LYS A 89 13.47 16.84 1.46
CA LYS A 89 14.74 16.79 2.22
C LYS A 89 15.99 16.71 1.33
N GLY A 90 15.83 16.91 0.04
CA GLY A 90 16.93 16.93 -0.93
C GLY A 90 17.41 15.55 -1.39
N VAL A 91 16.64 14.50 -1.16
CA VAL A 91 16.90 13.19 -1.77
C VAL A 91 16.57 13.29 -3.26
N PRO A 92 17.49 12.91 -4.18
CA PRO A 92 17.17 12.85 -5.60
C PRO A 92 15.97 11.94 -5.88
N ALA A 93 15.16 12.30 -6.88
CA ALA A 93 13.97 11.52 -7.26
C ALA A 93 14.33 10.04 -7.48
N PRO A 94 13.82 9.12 -6.65
CA PRO A 94 14.22 7.73 -6.72
C PRO A 94 13.57 7.03 -7.92
N LYS A 95 14.26 6.06 -8.50
CA LYS A 95 13.67 5.18 -9.49
C LYS A 95 12.76 4.18 -8.79
N VAL A 96 11.45 4.36 -8.92
CA VAL A 96 10.43 3.49 -8.33
C VAL A 96 9.54 2.90 -9.41
N LEU A 97 9.34 1.59 -9.37
CA LEU A 97 8.40 0.85 -10.19
C LEU A 97 7.33 0.23 -9.28
N VAL A 98 6.10 0.38 -9.67
CA VAL A 98 4.94 -0.20 -9.00
C VAL A 98 4.37 -1.29 -9.89
N SER A 99 4.21 -2.49 -9.36
CA SER A 99 3.60 -3.59 -10.10
C SER A 99 2.20 -3.20 -10.59
N ASP A 100 1.92 -3.43 -11.84
CA ASP A 100 0.58 -3.32 -12.43
C ASP A 100 -0.43 -4.27 -11.76
N ARG A 101 0.06 -5.36 -11.16
CA ARG A 101 -0.73 -6.36 -10.40
C ARG A 101 -0.84 -6.06 -8.90
N VAL A 102 -0.27 -4.95 -8.41
CA VAL A 102 -0.47 -4.55 -7.02
C VAL A 102 -1.93 -4.21 -6.78
N GLN A 103 -2.46 -4.58 -5.63
CA GLN A 103 -3.83 -4.20 -5.28
C GLN A 103 -3.87 -2.94 -4.44
N LEU A 104 -4.91 -2.14 -4.69
CA LEU A 104 -5.11 -0.84 -4.06
C LEU A 104 -5.75 -0.99 -2.68
N LEU A 105 -5.14 -0.36 -1.69
CA LEU A 105 -5.77 -0.15 -0.39
C LEU A 105 -6.64 1.10 -0.49
N MET A 106 -7.96 0.89 -0.48
CA MET A 106 -8.96 1.93 -0.67
C MET A 106 -9.44 2.53 0.66
N PRO A 107 -10.00 3.76 0.65
CA PRO A 107 -10.53 4.39 1.86
C PRO A 107 -11.55 3.54 2.61
N TYR A 108 -12.37 2.77 1.93
CA TYR A 108 -13.35 1.89 2.58
C TYR A 108 -12.73 0.73 3.38
N HIS A 109 -11.49 0.32 3.07
CA HIS A 109 -10.77 -0.65 3.93
C HIS A 109 -10.42 -0.02 5.28
N ILE A 110 -9.99 1.25 5.28
CA ILE A 110 -9.66 2.00 6.49
C ILE A 110 -10.92 2.21 7.35
N LEU A 111 -12.03 2.57 6.70
CA LEU A 111 -13.33 2.69 7.38
C LEU A 111 -13.76 1.36 7.99
N GLN A 112 -13.70 0.26 7.22
CA GLN A 112 -14.08 -1.06 7.70
C GLN A 112 -13.25 -1.51 8.90
N ASP A 113 -11.93 -1.30 8.88
CA ASP A 113 -11.02 -1.61 9.99
C ASP A 113 -11.39 -0.81 11.25
N SER A 114 -11.71 0.47 11.08
CA SER A 114 -12.14 1.35 12.18
C SER A 114 -13.50 0.94 12.75
N TYR A 115 -14.46 0.57 11.91
CA TYR A 115 -15.79 0.15 12.34
C TYR A 115 -15.76 -1.21 13.05
N GLU A 116 -14.92 -2.13 12.60
CA GLU A 116 -14.75 -3.42 13.27
C GLU A 116 -14.13 -3.27 14.65
N GLU A 117 -13.09 -2.44 14.80
CA GLU A 117 -12.51 -2.13 16.10
C GLU A 117 -13.54 -1.48 17.05
N ALA A 118 -14.36 -0.57 16.54
CA ALA A 118 -15.43 0.05 17.32
C ALA A 118 -16.51 -0.96 17.74
N ARG A 119 -16.90 -1.86 16.84
CA ARG A 119 -17.90 -2.92 17.08
C ARG A 119 -17.44 -3.90 18.17
N LEU A 120 -16.17 -4.24 18.19
CA LEU A 120 -15.59 -5.16 19.15
C LEU A 120 -15.43 -4.54 20.55
N ALA A 121 -15.44 -3.21 20.66
CA ALA A 121 -15.35 -2.46 21.91
C ALA A 121 -14.26 -3.00 22.86
N GLY A 122 -14.64 -3.53 24.03
CA GLY A 122 -13.70 -4.06 25.03
C GLY A 122 -12.95 -5.34 24.62
N LYS A 123 -13.24 -5.90 23.44
CA LYS A 123 -12.55 -7.07 22.84
C LYS A 123 -11.78 -6.67 21.55
N ALA A 124 -11.55 -5.38 21.35
CA ALA A 124 -10.82 -4.86 20.21
C ALA A 124 -9.42 -5.49 20.10
N PHE A 125 -8.98 -5.76 18.86
CA PHE A 125 -7.67 -6.38 18.60
C PHE A 125 -6.50 -5.40 18.73
N GLY A 126 -6.76 -4.10 18.83
CA GLY A 126 -5.74 -3.07 18.80
C GLY A 126 -5.19 -2.83 17.40
N SER A 127 -6.06 -2.90 16.39
CA SER A 127 -5.70 -2.58 15.01
C SER A 127 -5.10 -1.18 14.88
N THR A 128 -4.16 -1.01 13.97
CA THR A 128 -3.62 0.31 13.58
C THR A 128 -4.65 1.16 12.82
N LYS A 129 -5.82 0.62 12.51
CA LYS A 129 -6.88 1.25 11.72
C LYS A 129 -6.39 1.72 10.35
N SER A 130 -5.45 1.00 9.78
CA SER A 130 -4.86 1.30 8.47
C SER A 130 -5.48 0.47 7.32
N GLY A 131 -6.52 -0.30 7.60
CA GLY A 131 -7.25 -1.07 6.60
C GLY A 131 -6.56 -2.33 6.08
N ILE A 132 -5.49 -2.78 6.73
CA ILE A 132 -4.66 -3.90 6.23
C ILE A 132 -5.42 -5.23 6.26
N ALA A 133 -6.11 -5.54 7.34
CA ALA A 133 -6.85 -6.78 7.46
C ALA A 133 -8.03 -6.86 6.46
N PRO A 134 -8.91 -5.84 6.33
CA PRO A 134 -9.94 -5.81 5.30
C PRO A 134 -9.36 -5.87 3.88
N PHE A 135 -8.25 -5.18 3.62
CA PHE A 135 -7.57 -5.23 2.32
C PHE A 135 -7.14 -6.64 1.92
N TYR A 136 -6.43 -7.36 2.81
CA TYR A 136 -6.01 -8.73 2.49
C TYR A 136 -7.20 -9.69 2.42
N SER A 137 -8.25 -9.47 3.20
CA SER A 137 -9.52 -10.21 3.07
C SER A 137 -10.06 -10.08 1.64
N ASP A 138 -10.18 -8.86 1.13
CA ASP A 138 -10.69 -8.60 -0.21
C ASP A 138 -9.77 -9.16 -1.30
N LYS A 139 -8.45 -9.05 -1.11
CA LYS A 139 -7.47 -9.63 -2.03
C LYS A 139 -7.68 -11.14 -2.21
N TYR A 140 -7.80 -11.88 -1.12
CA TYR A 140 -7.96 -13.33 -1.17
C TYR A 140 -9.39 -13.75 -1.52
N ALA A 141 -10.40 -12.92 -1.24
CA ALA A 141 -11.76 -13.08 -1.74
C ALA A 141 -11.90 -12.72 -3.24
N LYS A 142 -10.83 -12.21 -3.89
CA LYS A 142 -10.77 -11.82 -5.30
C LYS A 142 -11.74 -10.68 -5.68
N ILE A 143 -12.02 -9.80 -4.73
CA ILE A 143 -12.84 -8.59 -4.95
C ILE A 143 -12.01 -7.30 -4.89
N GLY A 144 -10.71 -7.38 -4.55
CA GLY A 144 -9.82 -6.22 -4.53
C GLY A 144 -9.53 -5.66 -5.93
N ILE A 145 -9.17 -4.39 -6.03
CA ILE A 145 -8.86 -3.67 -7.27
C ILE A 145 -7.36 -3.72 -7.52
N GLN A 146 -6.92 -4.20 -8.69
CA GLN A 146 -5.53 -4.14 -9.14
C GLN A 146 -5.24 -2.81 -9.84
N ALA A 147 -3.98 -2.35 -9.78
CA ALA A 147 -3.59 -1.10 -10.41
C ALA A 147 -3.81 -1.10 -11.94
N ALA A 148 -3.61 -2.23 -12.62
CA ALA A 148 -3.89 -2.35 -14.05
C ALA A 148 -5.37 -2.11 -14.40
N GLU A 149 -6.29 -2.46 -13.49
CA GLU A 149 -7.73 -2.32 -13.73
C GLU A 149 -8.19 -0.85 -13.80
N LEU A 150 -7.37 0.10 -13.32
CA LEU A 150 -7.64 1.53 -13.44
C LEU A 150 -7.75 2.02 -14.89
N PHE A 151 -7.24 1.26 -15.84
CA PHE A 151 -7.18 1.63 -17.26
C PHE A 151 -8.30 1.02 -18.11
N ASP A 152 -9.19 0.24 -17.50
CA ASP A 152 -10.43 -0.24 -18.12
C ASP A 152 -11.62 0.28 -17.32
N GLU A 153 -12.10 1.47 -17.68
CA GLU A 153 -13.12 2.19 -16.92
C GLU A 153 -14.46 1.43 -16.85
N ALA A 154 -14.83 0.71 -17.92
CA ALA A 154 -16.09 -0.01 -17.96
C ALA A 154 -16.07 -1.23 -17.03
N ALA A 155 -15.02 -2.06 -17.11
CA ALA A 155 -14.84 -3.21 -16.23
C ALA A 155 -14.63 -2.77 -14.77
N LEU A 156 -13.91 -1.66 -14.56
CA LEU A 156 -13.68 -1.10 -13.24
C LEU A 156 -14.99 -0.65 -12.57
N ARG A 157 -15.90 0.01 -13.32
CA ARG A 157 -17.20 0.43 -12.80
C ARG A 157 -18.05 -0.75 -12.36
N GLU A 158 -18.19 -1.77 -13.19
CA GLU A 158 -18.92 -2.99 -12.81
C GLU A 158 -18.34 -3.62 -11.53
N LYS A 159 -17.02 -3.68 -11.43
CA LYS A 159 -16.35 -4.19 -10.23
C LYS A 159 -16.62 -3.34 -8.99
N VAL A 160 -16.58 -2.01 -9.10
CA VAL A 160 -16.86 -1.08 -8.00
C VAL A 160 -18.31 -1.20 -7.53
N GLU A 161 -19.28 -1.32 -8.43
CA GLU A 161 -20.68 -1.54 -8.08
C GLU A 161 -20.88 -2.86 -7.31
N ASN A 162 -20.20 -3.93 -7.74
CA ASN A 162 -20.20 -5.18 -7.01
C ASN A 162 -19.54 -5.07 -5.63
N ILE A 163 -18.41 -4.36 -5.52
CA ILE A 163 -17.76 -4.07 -4.23
C ILE A 163 -18.72 -3.32 -3.32
N CYS A 164 -19.38 -2.26 -3.82
CA CYS A 164 -20.36 -1.51 -3.06
C CYS A 164 -21.50 -2.40 -2.56
N THR A 165 -22.02 -3.28 -3.40
CA THR A 165 -23.07 -4.24 -3.00
C THR A 165 -22.64 -5.10 -1.82
N ILE A 166 -21.43 -5.68 -1.88
CA ILE A 166 -20.89 -6.55 -0.82
C ILE A 166 -20.59 -5.73 0.45
N LYS A 167 -19.89 -4.60 0.31
CA LYS A 167 -19.48 -3.78 1.45
C LYS A 167 -20.65 -3.10 2.14
N ASN A 168 -21.64 -2.63 1.40
CA ASN A 168 -22.81 -1.96 1.95
C ASN A 168 -23.66 -2.91 2.80
N ALA A 169 -23.67 -4.21 2.49
CA ALA A 169 -24.27 -5.21 3.37
C ALA A 169 -23.63 -5.21 4.78
N LEU A 170 -22.30 -5.04 4.85
CA LEU A 170 -21.59 -4.93 6.13
C LEU A 170 -21.77 -3.55 6.76
N PHE A 171 -21.57 -2.48 5.98
CA PHE A 171 -21.60 -1.10 6.47
C PHE A 171 -22.96 -0.76 7.06
N VAL A 172 -24.05 -1.03 6.33
CA VAL A 172 -25.41 -0.69 6.76
C VAL A 172 -25.92 -1.63 7.84
N HIS A 173 -25.82 -2.95 7.62
CA HIS A 173 -26.50 -3.92 8.49
C HIS A 173 -25.69 -4.38 9.69
N LEU A 174 -24.35 -4.38 9.59
CA LEU A 174 -23.50 -4.81 10.70
C LEU A 174 -22.91 -3.64 11.49
N TYR A 175 -22.42 -2.63 10.78
CA TYR A 175 -21.77 -1.49 11.42
C TYR A 175 -22.71 -0.29 11.67
N HIS A 176 -23.92 -0.30 11.07
CA HIS A 176 -24.91 0.77 11.15
C HIS A 176 -24.32 2.14 10.71
N GLN A 177 -23.59 2.10 9.60
CA GLN A 177 -22.93 3.24 8.96
C GLN A 177 -23.53 3.52 7.60
N GLU A 178 -23.23 4.70 7.05
CA GLU A 178 -23.66 5.09 5.72
C GLU A 178 -23.10 4.17 4.63
N PRO A 179 -23.88 3.89 3.58
CA PRO A 179 -23.44 3.09 2.46
C PRO A 179 -22.34 3.80 1.65
N LEU A 180 -21.46 3.01 1.04
CA LEU A 180 -20.50 3.50 0.05
C LEU A 180 -21.22 3.95 -1.23
N ASN A 181 -20.72 5.01 -1.84
CA ASN A 181 -21.18 5.53 -3.13
C ASN A 181 -20.19 5.12 -4.24
N ALA A 182 -20.69 4.43 -5.26
CA ALA A 182 -19.85 3.96 -6.37
C ALA A 182 -19.23 5.10 -7.18
N ASP A 183 -19.96 6.22 -7.38
CA ASP A 183 -19.45 7.37 -8.14
C ASP A 183 -18.30 8.07 -7.41
N GLU A 184 -18.38 8.20 -6.10
CA GLU A 184 -17.29 8.76 -5.28
C GLU A 184 -16.03 7.87 -5.33
N ILE A 185 -16.21 6.54 -5.31
CA ILE A 185 -15.10 5.60 -5.46
C ILE A 185 -14.50 5.71 -6.86
N MET A 186 -15.31 5.77 -7.92
CA MET A 186 -14.82 5.94 -9.29
C MET A 186 -14.07 7.26 -9.48
N GLN A 187 -14.54 8.35 -8.88
CA GLN A 187 -13.82 9.63 -8.90
C GLN A 187 -12.43 9.49 -8.23
N THR A 188 -12.37 8.88 -7.06
CA THR A 188 -11.11 8.61 -6.35
C THR A 188 -10.15 7.75 -7.19
N LEU A 189 -10.69 6.72 -7.88
CA LEU A 189 -9.88 5.84 -8.73
C LEU A 189 -9.37 6.55 -9.99
N ALA A 190 -10.12 7.51 -10.53
CA ALA A 190 -9.66 8.34 -11.64
C ALA A 190 -8.47 9.23 -11.23
N GLU A 191 -8.54 9.86 -10.05
CA GLU A 191 -7.41 10.62 -9.50
C GLU A 191 -6.18 9.72 -9.25
N TYR A 192 -6.40 8.52 -8.73
CA TYR A 192 -5.36 7.54 -8.48
C TYR A 192 -4.68 7.08 -9.77
N ARG A 193 -5.45 6.84 -10.83
CA ARG A 193 -4.93 6.47 -12.15
C ARG A 193 -3.92 7.49 -12.65
N GLU A 194 -4.27 8.76 -12.65
CA GLU A 194 -3.39 9.84 -13.11
C GLU A 194 -2.11 9.93 -12.25
N ALA A 195 -2.26 9.78 -10.94
CA ALA A 195 -1.15 9.94 -10.00
C ALA A 195 -0.11 8.81 -10.09
N ILE A 196 -0.54 7.57 -10.37
CA ILE A 196 0.37 6.41 -10.37
C ILE A 196 0.81 5.95 -11.76
N ALA A 197 0.17 6.44 -12.83
CA ALA A 197 0.52 6.04 -14.20
C ALA A 197 2.02 6.10 -14.52
N PRO A 198 2.79 7.11 -14.07
CA PRO A 198 4.23 7.20 -14.33
C PRO A 198 5.08 6.11 -13.65
N TYR A 199 4.54 5.45 -12.62
CA TYR A 199 5.26 4.46 -11.81
C TYR A 199 4.92 3.01 -12.18
N LEU A 200 3.82 2.78 -12.93
CA LEU A 200 3.34 1.44 -13.23
C LEU A 200 4.25 0.71 -14.22
N ALA A 201 4.51 -0.54 -13.91
CA ALA A 201 5.29 -1.43 -14.77
C ALA A 201 4.86 -2.89 -14.61
N ASP A 202 5.04 -3.69 -15.67
CA ASP A 202 5.07 -5.14 -15.51
C ASP A 202 6.35 -5.52 -14.76
N THR A 203 6.21 -6.06 -13.58
CA THR A 203 7.29 -6.44 -12.67
C THR A 203 7.40 -7.96 -12.49
N GLY A 204 6.64 -8.72 -13.26
CA GLY A 204 6.57 -10.19 -13.21
C GLY A 204 7.63 -10.92 -14.02
#